data_1f0145e11ce94e10dbafbbb2c140ceb0
#
_entry.id   1f0145e11ce94e10dbafbbb2c140ceb0
#
_cell.length_a   1.000
_cell.length_b   1.000
_cell.length_c   1.000
_cell.angle_alpha   90.00
_cell.angle_beta   90.00
_cell.angle_gamma   90.00
#
_symmetry.space_group_name_H-M   'P 1'
#
loop_
_entity.id
_entity.type
_entity.pdbx_description
1 polymer ?
#
loop_
_entity_poly.entity_id
_entity_poly.type
_entity_poly.pdbx_seq_one_letter_code
_entity_poly.pdbx_strand_id
1 'polypeptide(L)'
;MPNAYSRAAKAHNHDNEGIRLQKLLAQAGFGSRRKCEEIITDGRVEIDGELITELGTRVDPKRQEVRVDGSRVRVNPNHVTLALNKPKRVLSAMEDPKGRYTLRDIVGDKYERIFHMGRLDYDSEGLILMTNDGELSQHVMHPKYEVEKTYIATLEGRISGQVCRRLVPT
;
A
#
# COMPACT_ATOMS: atom_id res chain seq x y z
N MET A 1 -3.14 29.78 -31.13
CA MET A 1 -1.99 28.87 -31.12
C MET A 1 -2.14 27.94 -29.94
N PRO A 2 -2.36 26.63 -30.12
CA PRO A 2 -2.46 25.71 -28.97
C PRO A 2 -1.08 25.51 -28.36
N ASN A 3 -1.01 25.65 -27.04
CA ASN A 3 0.15 25.62 -26.19
C ASN A 3 0.87 24.25 -26.31
N ALA A 4 2.21 24.25 -26.47
CA ALA A 4 3.06 23.07 -26.60
C ALA A 4 2.90 22.04 -25.46
N TYR A 5 2.47 22.50 -24.28
CA TYR A 5 2.16 21.65 -23.11
C TYR A 5 0.98 20.68 -23.31
N SER A 6 0.06 20.97 -24.24
CA SER A 6 -1.10 20.12 -24.50
C SER A 6 -0.78 18.90 -25.38
N ARG A 7 0.36 18.90 -26.07
CA ARG A 7 0.77 17.78 -26.93
C ARG A 7 1.55 16.70 -26.19
N ALA A 8 2.31 17.06 -25.16
CA ALA A 8 3.10 16.12 -24.39
C ALA A 8 2.22 15.18 -23.53
N ALA A 9 1.15 15.72 -22.94
CA ALA A 9 0.22 14.94 -22.10
C ALA A 9 -0.49 13.78 -22.86
N LYS A 10 -0.60 13.86 -24.18
CA LYS A 10 -1.24 12.81 -25.00
C LYS A 10 -0.31 11.65 -25.40
N ALA A 11 1.00 11.80 -25.29
CA ALA A 11 1.95 10.77 -25.76
C ALA A 11 2.20 9.66 -24.71
N HIS A 12 1.89 9.90 -23.42
CA HIS A 12 2.15 8.94 -22.34
C HIS A 12 0.96 8.03 -22.01
N ASN A 13 -0.17 8.21 -22.68
CA ASN A 13 -1.39 7.42 -22.48
C ASN A 13 -1.49 6.27 -23.51
N HIS A 14 -0.35 5.67 -23.86
CA HIS A 14 -0.32 4.47 -24.69
C HIS A 14 -0.71 3.26 -23.87
N ASP A 15 -1.90 2.76 -24.19
CA ASP A 15 -2.40 1.42 -23.97
C ASP A 15 -2.11 0.83 -22.57
N ASN A 16 -3.10 0.48 -21.83
CA ASN A 16 -3.22 -0.29 -20.59
C ASN A 16 -1.99 -1.12 -20.11
N GLU A 17 -0.85 -1.05 -20.81
CA GLU A 17 0.43 -1.63 -20.47
C GLU A 17 1.23 -0.71 -19.54
N GLY A 18 1.96 -1.32 -18.58
CA GLY A 18 2.74 -0.62 -17.57
C GLY A 18 2.05 -0.50 -16.21
N ILE A 19 2.81 -0.09 -15.23
CA ILE A 19 2.32 0.11 -13.86
C ILE A 19 1.95 1.57 -13.63
N ARG A 20 1.03 1.84 -12.71
CA ARG A 20 0.70 3.21 -12.33
C ARG A 20 1.92 3.88 -11.69
N LEU A 21 2.21 5.12 -12.08
CA LEU A 21 3.38 5.88 -11.63
C LEU A 21 3.46 5.97 -10.09
N GLN A 22 2.36 6.28 -9.41
CA GLN A 22 2.32 6.28 -7.95
C GLN A 22 2.59 4.90 -7.32
N LYS A 23 2.29 3.79 -8.04
CA LYS A 23 2.66 2.43 -7.59
C LYS A 23 4.17 2.25 -7.66
N LEU A 24 4.81 2.67 -8.77
CA LEU A 24 6.26 2.60 -8.93
C LEU A 24 6.99 3.42 -7.85
N LEU A 25 6.58 4.68 -7.67
CA LEU A 25 7.16 5.56 -6.65
C LEU A 25 6.99 4.99 -5.24
N ALA A 26 5.80 4.47 -4.94
CA ALA A 26 5.58 3.80 -3.68
C ALA A 26 6.44 2.53 -3.56
N GLN A 27 6.69 1.76 -4.58
CA GLN A 27 7.62 0.62 -4.59
C GLN A 27 9.08 1.05 -4.40
N ALA A 28 9.44 2.24 -4.83
CA ALA A 28 10.78 2.81 -4.70
C ALA A 28 11.04 3.52 -3.36
N GLY A 29 10.04 3.61 -2.46
CA GLY A 29 10.26 4.15 -1.12
C GLY A 29 9.83 5.59 -0.89
N PHE A 30 9.20 6.25 -1.87
CA PHE A 30 8.79 7.66 -1.76
C PHE A 30 7.57 7.90 -0.86
N GLY A 31 6.99 6.85 -0.28
CA GLY A 31 5.87 6.94 0.65
C GLY A 31 4.68 6.05 0.26
N SER A 32 3.51 6.33 0.86
CA SER A 32 2.26 5.68 0.46
C SER A 32 1.87 6.07 -0.96
N ARG A 33 0.98 5.31 -1.63
CA ARG A 33 0.48 5.68 -2.97
C ARG A 33 -0.12 7.08 -2.99
N ARG A 34 -0.87 7.48 -1.95
CA ARG A 34 -1.45 8.83 -1.81
C ARG A 34 -0.36 9.89 -1.70
N LYS A 35 0.68 9.64 -0.90
CA LYS A 35 1.82 10.56 -0.81
C LYS A 35 2.56 10.69 -2.15
N CYS A 36 2.67 9.60 -2.91
CA CYS A 36 3.26 9.65 -4.25
C CYS A 36 2.38 10.42 -5.25
N GLU A 37 1.06 10.39 -5.10
CA GLU A 37 0.15 11.24 -5.90
C GLU A 37 0.39 12.73 -5.62
N GLU A 38 0.62 13.13 -4.37
CA GLU A 38 1.02 14.51 -4.02
C GLU A 38 2.34 14.88 -4.70
N ILE A 39 3.37 14.03 -4.63
CA ILE A 39 4.68 14.26 -5.28
C ILE A 39 4.52 14.45 -6.80
N ILE A 40 3.61 13.69 -7.44
CA ILE A 40 3.32 13.84 -8.88
C ILE A 40 2.65 15.19 -9.15
N THR A 41 1.60 15.53 -8.40
CA THR A 41 0.87 16.79 -8.61
C THR A 41 1.71 18.03 -8.29
N ASP A 42 2.68 17.91 -7.39
CA ASP A 42 3.65 18.97 -7.06
C ASP A 42 4.68 19.19 -8.18
N GLY A 43 4.65 18.43 -9.28
CA GLY A 43 5.56 18.58 -10.41
C GLY A 43 7.00 18.17 -10.11
N ARG A 44 7.19 17.16 -9.27
CA ARG A 44 8.51 16.67 -8.84
C ARG A 44 8.96 15.41 -9.58
N VAL A 45 8.13 14.91 -10.51
CA VAL A 45 8.36 13.64 -11.19
C VAL A 45 8.58 13.88 -12.67
N GLU A 46 9.61 13.24 -13.23
CA GLU A 46 9.92 13.24 -14.65
C GLU A 46 9.91 11.80 -15.18
N ILE A 47 9.43 11.62 -16.40
CA ILE A 47 9.57 10.39 -17.20
C ILE A 47 10.31 10.77 -18.49
N ASP A 48 11.45 10.14 -18.72
CA ASP A 48 12.31 10.39 -19.90
C ASP A 48 12.64 11.89 -20.09
N GLY A 49 12.75 12.64 -18.98
CA GLY A 49 13.05 14.08 -18.97
C GLY A 49 11.82 14.99 -19.13
N GLU A 50 10.62 14.44 -19.27
CA GLU A 50 9.37 15.22 -19.32
C GLU A 50 8.70 15.26 -17.95
N LEU A 51 8.32 16.46 -17.50
CA LEU A 51 7.63 16.67 -16.23
C LEU A 51 6.22 16.11 -16.25
N ILE A 52 5.87 15.31 -15.25
CA ILE A 52 4.56 14.65 -15.13
C ILE A 52 3.83 15.18 -13.89
N THR A 53 2.63 15.70 -14.11
CA THR A 53 1.72 16.16 -13.05
C THR A 53 0.36 15.45 -13.09
N GLU A 54 0.09 14.65 -14.13
CA GLU A 54 -1.19 13.99 -14.35
C GLU A 54 -1.28 12.70 -13.52
N LEU A 55 -2.34 12.60 -12.69
CA LEU A 55 -2.64 11.39 -11.93
C LEU A 55 -3.15 10.28 -12.85
N GLY A 56 -2.83 9.05 -12.50
CA GLY A 56 -3.21 7.89 -13.30
C GLY A 56 -2.22 7.52 -14.41
N THR A 57 -1.20 8.35 -14.66
CA THR A 57 -0.11 8.07 -15.59
C THR A 57 0.48 6.68 -15.33
N ARG A 58 0.74 5.96 -16.42
CA ARG A 58 1.38 4.64 -16.39
C ARG A 58 2.78 4.73 -16.98
N VAL A 59 3.66 3.86 -16.51
CA VAL A 59 5.06 3.81 -16.91
C VAL A 59 5.54 2.36 -17.01
N ASP A 60 6.36 2.08 -18.02
CA ASP A 60 7.13 0.84 -18.10
C ASP A 60 8.55 1.09 -17.55
N PRO A 61 8.84 0.66 -16.33
CA PRO A 61 10.14 0.94 -15.69
C PRO A 61 11.32 0.19 -16.36
N LYS A 62 11.03 -0.72 -17.30
CA LYS A 62 12.07 -1.40 -18.10
C LYS A 62 12.50 -0.59 -19.32
N ARG A 63 11.63 0.31 -19.80
CA ARG A 63 11.85 1.08 -21.02
C ARG A 63 11.99 2.57 -20.78
N GLN A 64 11.40 3.07 -19.66
CA GLN A 64 11.33 4.48 -19.36
C GLN A 64 12.11 4.80 -18.09
N GLU A 65 12.82 5.90 -18.09
CA GLU A 65 13.52 6.41 -16.92
C GLU A 65 12.62 7.34 -16.12
N VAL A 66 12.41 7.01 -14.84
CA VAL A 66 11.66 7.85 -13.91
C VAL A 66 12.61 8.54 -12.96
N ARG A 67 12.41 9.85 -12.75
CA ARG A 67 13.15 10.65 -11.78
C ARG A 67 12.22 11.38 -10.83
N VAL A 68 12.67 11.57 -9.60
CA VAL A 68 12.02 12.44 -8.60
C VAL A 68 13.07 13.43 -8.13
N ASP A 69 12.77 14.72 -8.24
CA ASP A 69 13.70 15.80 -7.92
C ASP A 69 15.07 15.60 -8.61
N GLY A 70 15.06 15.21 -9.87
CA GLY A 70 16.27 14.92 -10.67
C GLY A 70 16.97 13.59 -10.37
N SER A 71 16.62 12.91 -9.28
CA SER A 71 17.23 11.62 -8.88
C SER A 71 16.49 10.43 -9.50
N ARG A 72 17.23 9.50 -10.11
CA ARG A 72 16.65 8.30 -10.73
C ARG A 72 15.98 7.40 -9.71
N VAL A 73 14.74 7.02 -10.01
CA VAL A 73 13.94 6.08 -9.20
C VAL A 73 14.47 4.66 -9.38
N ARG A 74 14.78 4.00 -8.27
CA ARG A 74 15.19 2.58 -8.25
C ARG A 74 14.28 1.82 -7.30
N VAL A 75 13.76 0.69 -7.75
CA VAL A 75 12.98 -0.23 -6.89
C VAL A 75 13.92 -1.23 -6.27
N ASN A 76 13.89 -1.34 -4.94
CA ASN A 76 14.62 -2.38 -4.24
C ASN A 76 13.92 -3.73 -4.49
N PRO A 77 14.60 -4.74 -5.06
CA PRO A 77 14.01 -6.03 -5.35
C PRO A 77 13.84 -6.92 -4.11
N ASN A 78 14.40 -6.53 -2.96
CA ASN A 78 14.37 -7.34 -1.75
C ASN A 78 13.00 -7.27 -1.08
N HIS A 79 12.25 -8.35 -1.16
CA HIS A 79 10.98 -8.51 -0.47
C HIS A 79 11.20 -9.01 0.96
N VAL A 80 10.51 -8.39 1.89
CA VAL A 80 10.48 -8.78 3.31
C VAL A 80 9.04 -9.05 3.70
N THR A 81 8.82 -10.16 4.39
CA THR A 81 7.53 -10.50 5.00
C THR A 81 7.76 -10.91 6.45
N LEU A 82 7.00 -10.31 7.35
CA LEU A 82 7.04 -10.58 8.78
C LEU A 82 5.70 -11.14 9.22
N ALA A 83 5.74 -12.11 10.13
CA ALA A 83 4.60 -12.56 10.91
C ALA A 83 4.73 -11.93 12.31
N LEU A 84 3.79 -11.09 12.67
CA LEU A 84 3.75 -10.40 13.94
C LEU A 84 2.56 -10.90 14.77
N ASN A 85 2.79 -11.29 16.02
CA ASN A 85 1.73 -11.42 16.99
C ASN A 85 1.41 -10.03 17.55
N LYS A 86 0.39 -9.38 16.98
CA LYS A 86 -0.01 -8.04 17.42
C LYS A 86 -0.59 -8.13 18.85
N PRO A 87 -0.07 -7.38 19.82
CA PRO A 87 -0.67 -7.30 21.15
C PRO A 87 -1.92 -6.41 21.16
N LYS A 88 -2.71 -6.52 22.20
CA LYS A 88 -3.79 -5.56 22.50
C LYS A 88 -3.24 -4.15 22.68
N ARG A 89 -4.08 -3.16 22.48
CA ARG A 89 -3.78 -1.72 22.63
C ARG A 89 -2.74 -1.18 21.65
N VAL A 90 -2.62 -1.81 20.50
CA VAL A 90 -1.81 -1.38 19.37
C VAL A 90 -2.69 -1.15 18.15
N LEU A 91 -2.53 -0.03 17.49
CA LEU A 91 -3.25 0.27 16.25
C LEU A 91 -2.66 -0.51 15.08
N SER A 92 -3.52 -1.12 14.27
CA SER A 92 -3.15 -1.66 12.95
C SER A 92 -2.97 -0.51 11.95
N ALA A 93 -1.93 0.28 12.17
CA ALA A 93 -1.53 1.43 11.36
C ALA A 93 -0.01 1.57 11.38
N MET A 94 0.53 2.28 10.38
CA MET A 94 1.95 2.63 10.33
C MET A 94 2.22 4.03 10.89
N GLU A 95 1.19 4.87 10.98
CA GLU A 95 1.24 6.23 11.54
C GLU A 95 -0.09 6.54 12.24
N ASP A 96 -0.05 7.33 13.29
CA ASP A 96 -1.23 7.86 13.95
C ASP A 96 -1.05 9.34 14.33
N PRO A 97 -1.88 10.25 13.79
CA PRO A 97 -1.78 11.69 14.10
C PRO A 97 -2.00 12.03 15.58
N LYS A 98 -2.59 11.12 16.35
CA LYS A 98 -2.83 11.28 17.79
C LYS A 98 -1.71 10.69 18.66
N GLY A 99 -0.65 10.17 18.06
CA GLY A 99 0.51 9.61 18.75
C GLY A 99 0.22 8.32 19.55
N ARG A 100 -0.83 7.57 19.19
CA ARG A 100 -1.11 6.27 19.83
C ARG A 100 -0.15 5.21 19.28
N TYR A 101 0.14 4.21 20.10
CA TYR A 101 1.05 3.12 19.75
C TYR A 101 0.54 2.31 18.56
N THR A 102 1.41 2.11 17.57
CA THR A 102 1.08 1.52 16.26
C THR A 102 1.96 0.30 15.96
N LEU A 103 1.69 -0.37 14.86
CA LEU A 103 2.56 -1.45 14.36
C LEU A 103 3.97 -0.93 14.01
N ARG A 104 4.09 0.34 13.58
CA ARG A 104 5.38 0.97 13.30
C ARG A 104 6.28 0.98 14.53
N ASP A 105 5.71 1.27 15.70
CA ASP A 105 6.46 1.34 16.95
C ASP A 105 7.00 -0.04 17.40
N ILE A 106 6.34 -1.13 16.96
CA ILE A 106 6.81 -2.49 17.23
C ILE A 106 7.94 -2.89 16.27
N VAL A 107 7.79 -2.63 14.97
CA VAL A 107 8.77 -3.10 13.98
C VAL A 107 9.96 -2.15 13.83
N GLY A 108 9.80 -0.89 14.26
CA GLY A 108 10.83 0.15 14.15
C GLY A 108 11.16 0.50 12.69
N ASP A 109 12.29 1.18 12.49
CA ASP A 109 12.76 1.64 11.18
C ASP A 109 13.66 0.65 10.45
N LYS A 110 13.82 -0.55 11.01
CA LYS A 110 14.69 -1.59 10.45
C LYS A 110 14.27 -2.01 9.03
N TYR A 111 12.99 -1.94 8.74
CA TYR A 111 12.43 -2.39 7.46
C TYR A 111 11.87 -1.21 6.69
N GLU A 112 12.50 -0.90 5.58
CA GLU A 112 12.01 0.13 4.66
C GLU A 112 10.64 -0.28 4.08
N ARG A 113 9.68 0.65 4.12
CA ARG A 113 8.39 0.52 3.46
C ARG A 113 7.52 -0.68 3.82
N ILE A 114 7.73 -1.28 4.97
CA ILE A 114 6.85 -2.36 5.42
C ILE A 114 5.45 -1.81 5.74
N PHE A 115 4.40 -2.55 5.37
CA PHE A 115 3.02 -2.22 5.69
C PHE A 115 2.26 -3.50 6.07
N HIS A 116 1.17 -3.35 6.82
CA HIS A 116 0.39 -4.47 7.33
C HIS A 116 -0.61 -5.00 6.29
N MET A 117 -0.82 -6.30 6.27
CA MET A 117 -1.83 -7.00 5.48
C MET A 117 -3.06 -7.29 6.34
N GLY A 118 -4.11 -6.53 6.13
CA GLY A 118 -5.32 -6.58 6.95
C GLY A 118 -5.17 -5.77 8.24
N ARG A 119 -6.17 -5.87 9.10
CA ARG A 119 -6.25 -5.12 10.35
C ARG A 119 -6.87 -5.99 11.45
N LEU A 120 -6.34 -5.85 12.65
CA LEU A 120 -6.96 -6.27 13.89
C LEU A 120 -7.33 -5.01 14.67
N ASP A 121 -8.44 -5.05 15.39
CA ASP A 121 -8.87 -3.93 16.21
C ASP A 121 -7.88 -3.62 17.35
N TYR A 122 -8.02 -2.47 17.96
CA TYR A 122 -7.14 -1.99 19.02
C TYR A 122 -7.03 -2.98 20.18
N ASP A 123 -8.16 -3.55 20.62
CA ASP A 123 -8.23 -4.50 21.72
C ASP A 123 -8.16 -5.97 21.26
N SER A 124 -8.00 -6.23 19.95
CA SER A 124 -7.76 -7.55 19.41
C SER A 124 -6.26 -7.87 19.36
N GLU A 125 -5.92 -9.13 19.61
CA GLU A 125 -4.55 -9.64 19.50
C GLU A 125 -4.46 -10.80 18.51
N GLY A 126 -3.29 -11.11 18.00
CA GLY A 126 -3.05 -12.26 17.14
C GLY A 126 -2.21 -11.95 15.91
N LEU A 127 -2.21 -12.88 14.97
CA LEU A 127 -1.40 -12.83 13.78
C LEU A 127 -1.80 -11.68 12.86
N ILE A 128 -0.84 -10.82 12.56
CA ILE A 128 -0.89 -9.87 11.46
C ILE A 128 0.35 -10.03 10.60
N LEU A 129 0.18 -10.10 9.29
CA LEU A 129 1.30 -10.16 8.37
C LEU A 129 1.68 -8.73 7.94
N MET A 130 2.97 -8.50 7.78
CA MET A 130 3.51 -7.22 7.30
C MET A 130 4.50 -7.48 6.18
N THR A 131 4.49 -6.67 5.13
CA THR A 131 5.36 -6.87 3.97
C THR A 131 5.65 -5.55 3.26
N ASN A 132 6.71 -5.51 2.45
CA ASN A 132 6.93 -4.49 1.43
C ASN A 132 6.52 -4.98 0.03
N ASP A 133 6.05 -6.22 -0.10
CA ASP A 133 5.55 -6.81 -1.35
C ASP A 133 4.05 -6.52 -1.52
N GLY A 134 3.73 -5.61 -2.43
CA GLY A 134 2.35 -5.24 -2.72
C GLY A 134 1.56 -6.29 -3.52
N GLU A 135 2.23 -7.23 -4.18
CA GLU A 135 1.58 -8.31 -4.93
C GLU A 135 1.17 -9.44 -3.98
N LEU A 136 2.08 -9.84 -3.09
CA LEU A 136 1.77 -10.75 -2.00
C LEU A 136 0.62 -10.21 -1.14
N SER A 137 0.68 -8.92 -0.77
CA SER A 137 -0.37 -8.29 0.03
C SER A 137 -1.73 -8.33 -0.68
N GLN A 138 -1.77 -8.06 -1.97
CA GLN A 138 -3.00 -8.16 -2.75
C GLN A 138 -3.52 -9.59 -2.80
N HIS A 139 -2.64 -10.57 -2.98
CA HIS A 139 -3.03 -11.98 -3.01
C HIS A 139 -3.65 -12.44 -1.69
N VAL A 140 -3.06 -12.08 -0.57
CA VAL A 140 -3.55 -12.46 0.77
C VAL A 140 -4.83 -11.73 1.17
N MET A 141 -5.00 -10.48 0.74
CA MET A 141 -6.12 -9.65 1.20
C MET A 141 -7.34 -9.65 0.28
N HIS A 142 -7.16 -9.87 -1.02
CA HIS A 142 -8.24 -9.71 -1.97
C HIS A 142 -9.20 -10.91 -1.95
N PRO A 143 -10.52 -10.68 -1.82
CA PRO A 143 -11.52 -11.76 -1.66
C PRO A 143 -11.48 -12.85 -2.73
N LYS A 144 -11.11 -12.52 -3.97
CA LYS A 144 -11.05 -13.51 -5.08
C LYS A 144 -10.08 -14.67 -4.85
N TYR A 145 -9.13 -14.53 -3.92
CA TYR A 145 -8.16 -15.58 -3.60
C TYR A 145 -8.58 -16.45 -2.42
N GLU A 146 -9.71 -16.12 -1.78
CA GLU A 146 -10.37 -16.93 -0.74
C GLU A 146 -9.44 -17.38 0.39
N VAL A 147 -8.45 -16.54 0.75
CA VAL A 147 -7.55 -16.86 1.86
C VAL A 147 -8.31 -16.81 3.17
N GLU A 148 -8.45 -17.98 3.79
CA GLU A 148 -9.19 -18.14 5.05
C GLU A 148 -8.53 -17.39 6.21
N LYS A 149 -9.36 -16.81 7.08
CA LYS A 149 -8.94 -16.12 8.31
C LYS A 149 -9.75 -16.63 9.47
N THR A 150 -9.10 -17.29 10.41
CA THR A 150 -9.74 -17.85 11.62
C THR A 150 -9.66 -16.85 12.77
N TYR A 151 -10.79 -16.61 13.41
CA TYR A 151 -10.90 -15.77 14.60
C TYR A 151 -11.49 -16.54 15.76
N ILE A 152 -10.96 -16.34 16.96
CA ILE A 152 -11.51 -16.85 18.20
C ILE A 152 -12.07 -15.67 18.99
N ALA A 153 -13.37 -15.66 19.23
CA ALA A 153 -14.04 -14.65 20.01
C ALA A 153 -14.41 -15.17 21.40
N THR A 154 -13.94 -14.50 22.44
CA THR A 154 -14.36 -14.74 23.84
C THR A 154 -15.52 -13.81 24.14
N LEU A 155 -16.62 -14.38 24.61
CA LEU A 155 -17.86 -13.65 24.88
C LEU A 155 -18.21 -13.73 26.37
N GLU A 156 -18.85 -12.70 26.88
CA GLU A 156 -19.49 -12.74 28.20
C GLU A 156 -20.85 -13.44 28.09
N GLY A 157 -21.09 -14.46 28.93
CA GLY A 157 -22.33 -15.21 28.96
C GLY A 157 -22.44 -16.31 27.88
N ARG A 158 -23.64 -16.86 27.74
CA ARG A 158 -23.93 -17.93 26.77
C ARG A 158 -24.66 -17.39 25.56
N ILE A 159 -24.19 -17.74 24.37
CA ILE A 159 -24.89 -17.47 23.11
C ILE A 159 -25.58 -18.74 22.62
N SER A 160 -26.78 -18.59 22.09
CA SER A 160 -27.50 -19.70 21.48
C SER A 160 -26.98 -19.99 20.07
N GLY A 161 -27.11 -21.26 19.63
CA GLY A 161 -26.77 -21.63 18.25
C GLY A 161 -27.58 -20.86 17.19
N GLN A 162 -28.73 -20.31 17.54
CA GLN A 162 -29.51 -19.43 16.66
C GLN A 162 -28.82 -18.07 16.45
N VAL A 163 -28.20 -17.49 17.48
CA VAL A 163 -27.43 -16.28 17.39
C VAL A 163 -26.16 -16.52 16.56
N CYS A 164 -25.45 -17.63 16.80
CA CYS A 164 -24.28 -18.02 16.01
C CYS A 164 -24.59 -18.08 14.51
N ARG A 165 -25.71 -18.73 14.13
CA ARG A 165 -26.13 -18.81 12.72
C ARG A 165 -26.42 -17.46 12.07
N ARG A 166 -26.83 -16.45 12.84
CA ARG A 166 -27.06 -15.09 12.32
C ARG A 166 -25.78 -14.29 12.10
N LEU A 167 -24.67 -14.69 12.74
CA LEU A 167 -23.36 -14.04 12.61
C LEU A 167 -22.57 -14.57 11.41
N VAL A 168 -22.98 -15.71 10.86
CA VAL A 168 -22.37 -16.26 9.62
C VAL A 168 -23.09 -15.64 8.43
N PRO A 169 -22.44 -14.83 7.59
CA PRO A 169 -23.04 -14.35 6.35
C PRO A 169 -23.33 -15.54 5.43
N THR A 170 -24.55 -15.61 4.89
CA THR A 170 -24.92 -16.52 3.81
C THR A 170 -24.44 -15.99 2.48
#